data_f7bb401d3056bccd21245827980abbe0
#
_entry.id   f7bb401d3056bccd21245827980abbe0
#
_cell.length_a   1.000
_cell.length_b   1.000
_cell.length_c   1.000
_cell.angle_alpha   90.00
_cell.angle_beta   90.00
_cell.angle_gamma   90.00
#
_symmetry.space_group_name_H-M   'P 1'
#
loop_
_entity.id
_entity.type
_entity.pdbx_description
1 polymer ?
#
loop_
_entity_poly.entity_id
_entity_poly.type
_entity_poly.pdbx_seq_one_letter_code
_entity_poly.pdbx_strand_id
1 'polypeptide(L)'
;MLSPRYILPLHDELVIDLFAGGGGASCGIEQAIGRSVDVAINHDPEAIGLHQANHPQTRHYCADVFEVDPVAVTHGRPVGLLWASPDCKHFSKAKGGKPASKKIRSLAWIVVQWAKAVQPRIICLENVEEFQTWGPLGPDGRPCPQRKGQTFRQWVGSLRNLGYEVECKELRACDFGAPTIRRRLFVVARCDGQPIQWPAPTHGDPRRLETKARGLIPWRSAAECIDWTLPTPSIFERARPLADATLRRIARGIVKYVIEARQPFLVSL
;
A
#
# COMPACT_ATOMS: atom_id res chain seq x y z
N MET A 1 -18.54 -18.09 14.92
CA MET A 1 -19.36 -17.41 13.88
C MET A 1 -18.53 -16.27 13.32
N LEU A 2 -18.18 -16.30 12.05
CA LEU A 2 -17.50 -15.19 11.38
C LEU A 2 -18.51 -14.07 11.22
N SER A 3 -18.18 -12.85 11.67
CA SER A 3 -18.99 -11.65 11.47
C SER A 3 -19.36 -11.48 9.98
N PRO A 4 -20.54 -10.96 9.66
CA PRO A 4 -20.92 -10.73 8.28
C PRO A 4 -19.82 -9.90 7.60
N ARG A 5 -19.32 -10.40 6.46
CA ARG A 5 -18.32 -9.70 5.65
C ARG A 5 -18.98 -8.41 5.15
N TYR A 6 -18.55 -7.29 5.66
CA TYR A 6 -18.85 -5.99 5.05
C TYR A 6 -18.11 -5.94 3.71
N ILE A 7 -18.72 -6.47 2.68
CA ILE A 7 -18.25 -6.28 1.31
C ILE A 7 -18.55 -4.82 0.98
N LEU A 8 -17.50 -4.04 0.73
CA LEU A 8 -17.67 -2.71 0.13
C LEU A 8 -18.48 -2.88 -1.16
N PRO A 9 -19.65 -2.23 -1.31
CA PRO A 9 -20.43 -2.33 -2.52
C PRO A 9 -19.77 -1.52 -3.65
N LEU A 10 -18.73 -2.12 -4.27
CA LEU A 10 -17.94 -1.53 -5.36
C LEU A 10 -18.39 -2.05 -6.73
N HIS A 11 -19.63 -2.48 -6.89
CA HIS A 11 -20.10 -3.22 -8.08
C HIS A 11 -19.82 -2.51 -9.40
N ASP A 12 -19.95 -1.16 -9.44
CA ASP A 12 -19.75 -0.37 -10.66
C ASP A 12 -18.60 0.63 -10.55
N GLU A 13 -17.93 0.69 -9.42
CA GLU A 13 -16.82 1.61 -9.16
C GLU A 13 -15.46 0.97 -9.48
N LEU A 14 -14.54 1.78 -9.96
CA LEU A 14 -13.16 1.35 -10.21
C LEU A 14 -12.37 1.20 -8.92
N VAL A 15 -11.48 0.23 -8.90
CA VAL A 15 -10.42 0.04 -7.91
C VAL A 15 -9.08 0.26 -8.59
N ILE A 16 -8.29 1.20 -8.07
CA ILE A 16 -7.06 1.67 -8.69
C ILE A 16 -5.90 1.52 -7.71
N ASP A 17 -4.80 0.91 -8.17
CA ASP A 17 -3.54 0.77 -7.42
C ASP A 17 -2.46 1.67 -8.04
N LEU A 18 -2.16 2.79 -7.37
CA LEU A 18 -1.07 3.70 -7.73
C LEU A 18 0.24 3.25 -7.09
N PHE A 19 1.33 3.38 -7.84
CA PHE A 19 2.65 2.87 -7.44
C PHE A 19 2.66 1.35 -7.26
N ALA A 20 1.79 0.66 -7.99
CA ALA A 20 1.64 -0.78 -7.95
C ALA A 20 2.98 -1.46 -8.23
N GLY A 21 3.55 -2.09 -7.22
CA GLY A 21 4.79 -2.87 -7.37
C GLY A 21 4.51 -4.20 -8.08
N GLY A 22 5.00 -5.31 -7.53
CA GLY A 22 4.70 -6.65 -8.03
C GLY A 22 3.30 -7.19 -7.68
N GLY A 23 2.38 -6.36 -7.17
CA GLY A 23 0.98 -6.74 -6.93
C GLY A 23 0.64 -7.10 -5.46
N GLY A 24 1.52 -6.80 -4.48
CA GLY A 24 1.25 -7.15 -3.08
C GLY A 24 0.00 -6.46 -2.51
N ALA A 25 -0.19 -5.17 -2.80
CA ALA A 25 -1.38 -4.43 -2.40
C ALA A 25 -2.61 -4.94 -3.15
N SER A 26 -2.52 -5.08 -4.48
CA SER A 26 -3.61 -5.61 -5.31
C SER A 26 -4.09 -6.97 -4.84
N CYS A 27 -3.17 -7.89 -4.46
CA CYS A 27 -3.55 -9.18 -3.91
C CYS A 27 -4.35 -9.06 -2.59
N GLY A 28 -3.93 -8.16 -1.70
CA GLY A 28 -4.67 -7.88 -0.45
C GLY A 28 -6.05 -7.27 -0.72
N ILE A 29 -6.14 -6.35 -1.67
CA ILE A 29 -7.40 -5.75 -2.11
C ILE A 29 -8.33 -6.81 -2.68
N GLU A 30 -7.85 -7.64 -3.62
CA GLU A 30 -8.64 -8.71 -4.24
C GLU A 30 -9.18 -9.71 -3.22
N GLN A 31 -8.37 -10.07 -2.22
CA GLN A 31 -8.83 -10.92 -1.12
C GLN A 31 -9.95 -10.27 -0.29
N ALA A 32 -9.90 -8.96 -0.12
CA ALA A 32 -10.88 -8.20 0.67
C ALA A 32 -12.20 -8.00 -0.07
N ILE A 33 -12.15 -7.66 -1.37
CA ILE A 33 -13.34 -7.28 -2.15
C ILE A 33 -13.88 -8.41 -3.05
N GLY A 34 -13.13 -9.51 -3.22
CA GLY A 34 -13.54 -10.67 -4.02
C GLY A 34 -13.47 -10.47 -5.53
N ARG A 35 -12.79 -9.42 -6.03
CA ARG A 35 -12.56 -9.18 -7.45
C ARG A 35 -11.21 -8.51 -7.70
N SER A 36 -10.76 -8.55 -8.96
CA SER A 36 -9.50 -7.92 -9.35
C SER A 36 -9.54 -6.40 -9.26
N VAL A 37 -8.37 -5.80 -9.02
CA VAL A 37 -8.12 -4.38 -9.18
C VAL A 37 -8.29 -4.02 -10.66
N ASP A 38 -8.98 -2.91 -10.97
CA ASP A 38 -9.26 -2.54 -12.36
C ASP A 38 -8.05 -1.92 -13.07
N VAL A 39 -7.27 -1.12 -12.33
CA VAL A 39 -6.13 -0.38 -12.88
C VAL A 39 -4.95 -0.44 -11.94
N ALA A 40 -3.76 -0.70 -12.49
CA ALA A 40 -2.47 -0.64 -11.80
C ALA A 40 -1.49 0.25 -12.57
N ILE A 41 -0.81 1.17 -11.86
CA ILE A 41 0.09 2.16 -12.46
C ILE A 41 1.45 2.10 -11.78
N ASN A 42 2.51 1.93 -12.56
CA ASN A 42 3.91 2.06 -12.12
C ASN A 42 4.80 2.46 -13.30
N HIS A 43 5.87 3.20 -13.03
CA HIS A 43 6.85 3.60 -14.05
C HIS A 43 7.90 2.52 -14.35
N ASP A 44 8.03 1.50 -13.49
CA ASP A 44 9.01 0.42 -13.64
C ASP A 44 8.41 -0.74 -14.45
N PRO A 45 8.94 -1.02 -15.67
CA PRO A 45 8.41 -2.08 -16.53
C PRO A 45 8.59 -3.48 -15.92
N GLU A 46 9.62 -3.72 -15.10
CA GLU A 46 9.80 -5.01 -14.42
C GLU A 46 8.71 -5.21 -13.36
N ALA A 47 8.37 -4.16 -12.62
CA ALA A 47 7.29 -4.20 -11.63
C ALA A 47 5.92 -4.43 -12.31
N ILE A 48 5.65 -3.73 -13.43
CA ILE A 48 4.43 -3.92 -14.21
C ILE A 48 4.37 -5.32 -14.82
N GLY A 49 5.47 -5.83 -15.37
CA GLY A 49 5.51 -7.20 -15.91
C GLY A 49 5.21 -8.25 -14.84
N LEU A 50 5.75 -8.10 -13.63
CA LEU A 50 5.44 -8.98 -12.51
C LEU A 50 3.98 -8.84 -12.07
N HIS A 51 3.47 -7.61 -11.98
CA HIS A 51 2.08 -7.34 -11.62
C HIS A 51 1.12 -7.96 -12.64
N GLN A 52 1.40 -7.81 -13.93
CA GLN A 52 0.59 -8.36 -15.01
C GLN A 52 0.55 -9.89 -14.99
N ALA A 53 1.66 -10.54 -14.64
CA ALA A 53 1.70 -12.00 -14.48
C ALA A 53 0.82 -12.50 -13.33
N ASN A 54 0.74 -11.72 -12.24
CA ASN A 54 -0.04 -12.07 -11.05
C ASN A 54 -1.52 -11.63 -11.15
N HIS A 55 -1.80 -10.54 -11.87
CA HIS A 55 -3.12 -9.92 -12.00
C HIS A 55 -3.47 -9.67 -13.48
N PRO A 56 -3.67 -10.74 -14.29
CA PRO A 56 -3.83 -10.63 -15.74
C PRO A 56 -5.11 -9.90 -16.18
N GLN A 57 -6.09 -9.75 -15.29
CA GLN A 57 -7.35 -9.06 -15.57
C GLN A 57 -7.29 -7.56 -15.28
N THR A 58 -6.22 -7.10 -14.62
CA THR A 58 -5.99 -5.68 -14.32
C THR A 58 -5.46 -4.97 -15.57
N ARG A 59 -5.95 -3.76 -15.85
CA ARG A 59 -5.39 -2.89 -16.87
C ARG A 59 -4.13 -2.20 -16.33
N HIS A 60 -3.01 -2.39 -17.02
CA HIS A 60 -1.70 -1.90 -16.58
C HIS A 60 -1.26 -0.67 -17.36
N TYR A 61 -0.72 0.31 -16.65
CA TYR A 61 -0.05 1.48 -17.20
C TYR A 61 1.40 1.50 -16.73
N CYS A 62 2.34 1.30 -17.69
CA CYS A 62 3.77 1.49 -17.46
C CYS A 62 4.11 2.95 -17.73
N ALA A 63 3.87 3.84 -16.75
CA ALA A 63 4.03 5.28 -16.93
C ALA A 63 4.40 5.97 -15.61
N ASP A 64 5.03 7.15 -15.71
CA ASP A 64 5.21 8.03 -14.53
C ASP A 64 3.82 8.51 -14.07
N VAL A 65 3.52 8.34 -12.80
CA VAL A 65 2.21 8.74 -12.23
C VAL A 65 1.89 10.23 -12.42
N PHE A 66 2.90 11.08 -12.67
CA PHE A 66 2.71 12.50 -12.98
C PHE A 66 2.21 12.74 -14.42
N GLU A 67 2.42 11.78 -15.33
CA GLU A 67 2.04 11.87 -16.73
C GLU A 67 0.68 11.21 -17.01
N VAL A 68 0.13 10.52 -16.02
CA VAL A 68 -1.14 9.81 -16.16
C VAL A 68 -2.30 10.75 -15.83
N ASP A 69 -3.19 10.96 -16.78
CA ASP A 69 -4.43 11.72 -16.59
C ASP A 69 -5.50 10.83 -15.90
N PRO A 70 -5.91 11.16 -14.66
CA PRO A 70 -6.93 10.40 -13.94
C PRO A 70 -8.27 10.27 -14.69
N VAL A 71 -8.70 11.32 -15.38
CA VAL A 71 -9.97 11.33 -16.11
C VAL A 71 -9.91 10.40 -17.32
N ALA A 72 -8.80 10.44 -18.07
CA ALA A 72 -8.58 9.56 -19.19
C ALA A 72 -8.53 8.08 -18.77
N VAL A 73 -7.85 7.77 -17.66
CA VAL A 73 -7.74 6.40 -17.13
C VAL A 73 -9.08 5.85 -16.68
N THR A 74 -9.90 6.66 -16.04
CA THR A 74 -11.21 6.22 -15.50
C THR A 74 -12.31 6.19 -16.54
N HIS A 75 -12.14 6.87 -17.69
CA HIS A 75 -13.18 7.04 -18.72
C HIS A 75 -14.49 7.57 -18.14
N GLY A 76 -14.42 8.46 -17.13
CA GLY A 76 -15.58 9.03 -16.45
C GLY A 76 -16.32 8.07 -15.50
N ARG A 77 -15.82 6.86 -15.28
CA ARG A 77 -16.39 5.93 -14.30
C ARG A 77 -16.03 6.37 -12.86
N PRO A 78 -16.95 6.17 -11.90
CA PRO A 78 -16.67 6.46 -10.52
C PRO A 78 -15.54 5.57 -9.97
N VAL A 79 -14.74 6.11 -9.04
CA VAL A 79 -13.66 5.38 -8.36
C VAL A 79 -14.08 5.09 -6.92
N GLY A 80 -14.25 3.83 -6.59
CA GLY A 80 -14.62 3.39 -5.24
C GLY A 80 -13.42 3.32 -4.30
N LEU A 81 -12.28 2.84 -4.80
CA LEU A 81 -11.05 2.73 -4.01
C LEU A 81 -9.83 3.20 -4.84
N LEU A 82 -9.09 4.13 -4.29
CA LEU A 82 -7.76 4.51 -4.74
C LEU A 82 -6.74 4.05 -3.68
N TRP A 83 -5.92 3.07 -4.02
CA TRP A 83 -4.77 2.70 -3.22
C TRP A 83 -3.52 3.42 -3.71
N ALA A 84 -2.64 3.84 -2.80
CA ALA A 84 -1.37 4.47 -3.13
C ALA A 84 -0.27 4.04 -2.16
N SER A 85 0.85 3.57 -2.69
CA SER A 85 2.05 3.24 -1.91
C SER A 85 3.29 3.96 -2.46
N PRO A 86 3.36 5.30 -2.35
CA PRO A 86 4.46 6.09 -2.91
C PRO A 86 5.80 5.75 -2.26
N ASP A 87 6.89 5.84 -3.04
CA ASP A 87 8.24 5.52 -2.58
C ASP A 87 8.64 6.32 -1.32
N CYS A 88 9.05 5.58 -0.30
CA CYS A 88 9.44 6.09 1.00
C CYS A 88 10.95 6.38 1.16
N LYS A 89 11.79 6.16 0.11
CA LYS A 89 13.26 6.24 0.22
C LYS A 89 13.78 7.55 0.83
N HIS A 90 13.03 8.64 0.74
CA HIS A 90 13.41 9.94 1.27
C HIS A 90 12.83 10.26 2.65
N PHE A 91 12.00 9.39 3.21
CA PHE A 91 11.46 9.50 4.56
C PHE A 91 12.10 8.50 5.53
N SER A 92 12.53 7.33 5.03
CA SER A 92 13.07 6.25 5.85
C SER A 92 14.41 6.59 6.51
N LYS A 93 14.56 6.21 7.78
CA LYS A 93 15.78 6.30 8.59
C LYS A 93 16.98 5.54 7.98
N ALA A 94 16.70 4.54 7.14
CA ALA A 94 17.74 3.69 6.54
C ALA A 94 18.63 4.39 5.50
N LYS A 95 18.39 5.65 5.17
CA LYS A 95 19.05 6.33 4.03
C LYS A 95 20.43 6.97 4.32
N GLY A 96 20.88 7.03 5.56
CA GLY A 96 22.23 7.52 5.87
C GLY A 96 22.52 8.97 5.46
N GLY A 97 21.57 9.88 5.58
CA GLY A 97 21.82 11.34 5.51
C GLY A 97 22.02 11.94 4.11
N LYS A 98 21.76 11.24 3.01
CA LYS A 98 21.81 11.82 1.65
C LYS A 98 20.70 12.87 1.42
N PRO A 99 20.96 13.94 0.63
CA PRO A 99 19.95 14.96 0.32
C PRO A 99 18.66 14.36 -0.21
N ALA A 100 17.51 14.88 0.22
CA ALA A 100 16.22 14.40 -0.20
C ALA A 100 15.84 14.96 -1.57
N SER A 101 15.44 14.10 -2.50
CA SER A 101 14.90 14.54 -3.80
C SER A 101 13.53 15.20 -3.63
N LYS A 102 13.37 16.42 -4.16
CA LYS A 102 12.08 17.12 -4.17
C LYS A 102 11.02 16.33 -4.97
N LYS A 103 11.39 15.74 -6.12
CA LYS A 103 10.47 14.95 -6.98
C LYS A 103 9.89 13.76 -6.21
N ILE A 104 10.72 12.95 -5.53
CA ILE A 104 10.24 11.78 -4.77
C ILE A 104 9.40 12.20 -3.56
N ARG A 105 9.74 13.33 -2.91
CA ARG A 105 8.94 13.86 -1.80
C ARG A 105 7.58 14.39 -2.25
N SER A 106 7.40 14.71 -3.53
CA SER A 106 6.14 15.19 -4.09
C SER A 106 5.20 14.07 -4.55
N LEU A 107 5.65 12.80 -4.58
CA LEU A 107 4.82 11.68 -5.05
C LEU A 107 3.48 11.55 -4.32
N ALA A 108 3.44 11.82 -3.02
CA ALA A 108 2.18 11.78 -2.27
C ALA A 108 1.15 12.83 -2.73
N TRP A 109 1.59 13.95 -3.37
CA TRP A 109 0.67 14.96 -3.89
C TRP A 109 -0.15 14.46 -5.08
N ILE A 110 0.29 13.39 -5.75
CA ILE A 110 -0.49 12.70 -6.79
C ILE A 110 -1.85 12.25 -6.25
N VAL A 111 -1.89 11.77 -5.00
CA VAL A 111 -3.14 11.36 -4.35
C VAL A 111 -4.12 12.53 -4.28
N VAL A 112 -3.64 13.74 -3.95
CA VAL A 112 -4.47 14.95 -3.92
C VAL A 112 -4.92 15.36 -5.34
N GLN A 113 -4.09 15.16 -6.37
CA GLN A 113 -4.48 15.41 -7.77
C GLN A 113 -5.59 14.45 -8.21
N TRP A 114 -5.45 13.16 -7.92
CA TRP A 114 -6.51 12.17 -8.16
C TRP A 114 -7.79 12.47 -7.39
N ALA A 115 -7.67 12.88 -6.12
CA ALA A 115 -8.81 13.28 -5.32
C ALA A 115 -9.57 14.46 -5.92
N LYS A 116 -8.85 15.44 -6.50
CA LYS A 116 -9.46 16.59 -7.19
C LYS A 116 -10.10 16.20 -8.53
N ALA A 117 -9.46 15.31 -9.29
CA ALA A 117 -9.86 15.01 -10.65
C ALA A 117 -11.04 14.05 -10.74
N VAL A 118 -11.06 13.00 -9.91
CA VAL A 118 -12.03 11.88 -10.03
C VAL A 118 -12.70 11.51 -8.70
N GLN A 119 -12.38 12.23 -7.63
CA GLN A 119 -13.00 12.13 -6.30
C GLN A 119 -13.26 10.68 -5.85
N PRO A 120 -12.19 9.85 -5.68
CA PRO A 120 -12.36 8.48 -5.20
C PRO A 120 -13.15 8.45 -3.89
N ARG A 121 -14.13 7.55 -3.76
CA ARG A 121 -14.95 7.44 -2.54
C ARG A 121 -14.12 7.12 -1.31
N ILE A 122 -13.12 6.23 -1.48
CA ILE A 122 -12.16 5.84 -0.46
C ILE A 122 -10.75 5.97 -1.03
N ILE A 123 -9.85 6.54 -0.24
CA ILE A 123 -8.41 6.60 -0.53
C ILE A 123 -7.69 5.89 0.60
N CYS A 124 -6.82 4.96 0.25
CA CYS A 124 -5.89 4.31 1.17
C CYS A 124 -4.46 4.59 0.75
N LEU A 125 -3.63 5.10 1.65
CA LEU A 125 -2.21 5.31 1.40
C LEU A 125 -1.38 4.52 2.41
N GLU A 126 -0.37 3.79 1.94
CA GLU A 126 0.63 3.12 2.76
C GLU A 126 1.98 3.83 2.66
N ASN A 127 2.64 4.05 3.80
CA ASN A 127 4.00 4.58 3.84
C ASN A 127 4.73 4.14 5.13
N VAL A 128 5.97 4.59 5.30
CA VAL A 128 6.72 4.44 6.55
C VAL A 128 6.19 5.38 7.63
N GLU A 129 6.41 5.05 8.91
CA GLU A 129 5.98 5.88 10.05
C GLU A 129 6.50 7.31 9.97
N GLU A 130 7.72 7.49 9.42
CA GLU A 130 8.36 8.79 9.27
C GLU A 130 7.65 9.73 8.28
N PHE A 131 6.73 9.24 7.47
CA PHE A 131 5.92 10.07 6.57
C PHE A 131 5.15 11.15 7.34
N GLN A 132 4.71 10.87 8.56
CA GLN A 132 4.08 11.87 9.44
C GLN A 132 5.02 13.04 9.80
N THR A 133 6.32 12.82 9.69
CA THR A 133 7.33 13.86 9.95
C THR A 133 7.66 14.74 8.74
N TRP A 134 6.98 14.50 7.61
CA TRP A 134 7.21 15.20 6.36
C TRP A 134 7.05 16.72 6.54
N GLY A 135 8.16 17.45 6.38
CA GLY A 135 8.25 18.90 6.46
C GLY A 135 9.06 19.46 5.29
N PRO A 136 9.11 20.79 5.11
CA PRO A 136 9.92 21.41 4.07
C PRO A 136 11.42 21.15 4.30
N LEU A 137 12.21 21.29 3.23
CA LEU A 137 13.66 21.25 3.29
C LEU A 137 14.21 22.62 3.72
N GLY A 138 15.29 22.59 4.48
CA GLY A 138 16.10 23.77 4.77
C GLY A 138 16.98 24.18 3.58
N PRO A 139 17.75 25.28 3.72
CA PRO A 139 18.70 25.72 2.70
C PRO A 139 19.78 24.68 2.34
N ASP A 140 20.13 23.82 3.28
CA ASP A 140 21.07 22.71 3.15
C ASP A 140 20.49 21.47 2.43
N GLY A 141 19.22 21.54 1.97
CA GLY A 141 18.53 20.43 1.33
C GLY A 141 18.09 19.31 2.30
N ARG A 142 18.24 19.50 3.62
CA ARG A 142 17.82 18.55 4.64
C ARG A 142 16.45 18.91 5.22
N PRO A 143 15.69 17.93 5.79
CA PRO A 143 14.44 18.23 6.47
C PRO A 143 14.64 19.23 7.60
N CYS A 144 13.86 20.33 7.58
CA CYS A 144 13.91 21.37 8.59
C CYS A 144 13.32 20.87 9.93
N PRO A 145 14.10 20.76 11.03
CA PRO A 145 13.61 20.21 12.29
C PRO A 145 12.45 21.04 12.89
N GLN A 146 12.51 22.37 12.75
CA GLN A 146 11.51 23.30 13.30
C GLN A 146 10.16 23.19 12.58
N ARG A 147 10.16 22.70 11.34
CA ARG A 147 8.98 22.55 10.49
C ARG A 147 8.61 21.09 10.25
N LYS A 148 9.04 20.21 11.16
CA LYS A 148 8.72 18.77 11.13
C LYS A 148 7.21 18.54 11.08
N GLY A 149 6.72 17.70 10.15
CA GLY A 149 5.32 17.35 9.96
C GLY A 149 4.46 18.45 9.32
N GLN A 150 5.01 19.63 9.00
CA GLN A 150 4.22 20.73 8.44
C GLN A 150 3.62 20.34 7.08
N THR A 151 4.42 19.76 6.17
CA THR A 151 3.94 19.36 4.85
C THR A 151 2.94 18.22 4.94
N PHE A 152 3.14 17.27 5.86
CA PHE A 152 2.16 16.21 6.11
C PHE A 152 0.80 16.77 6.54
N ARG A 153 0.78 17.72 7.50
CA ARG A 153 -0.46 18.39 7.91
C ARG A 153 -1.13 19.17 6.78
N GLN A 154 -0.35 19.84 5.92
CA GLN A 154 -0.87 20.54 4.74
C GLN A 154 -1.48 19.54 3.74
N TRP A 155 -0.81 18.41 3.50
CA TRP A 155 -1.29 17.35 2.62
C TRP A 155 -2.61 16.75 3.13
N VAL A 156 -2.70 16.40 4.41
CA VAL A 156 -3.97 15.93 5.05
C VAL A 156 -5.04 17.03 4.95
N GLY A 157 -4.69 18.30 5.23
CA GLY A 157 -5.60 19.43 5.11
C GLY A 157 -6.16 19.59 3.68
N SER A 158 -5.34 19.31 2.66
CA SER A 158 -5.79 19.35 1.27
C SER A 158 -6.87 18.31 0.97
N LEU A 159 -6.75 17.09 1.51
CA LEU A 159 -7.79 16.07 1.38
C LEU A 159 -9.05 16.46 2.14
N ARG A 160 -8.92 17.00 3.35
CA ARG A 160 -10.06 17.48 4.14
C ARG A 160 -10.81 18.61 3.44
N ASN A 161 -10.10 19.53 2.81
CA ASN A 161 -10.70 20.62 2.02
C ASN A 161 -11.46 20.11 0.77
N LEU A 162 -11.18 18.89 0.32
CA LEU A 162 -11.92 18.21 -0.75
C LEU A 162 -13.11 17.39 -0.22
N GLY A 163 -13.45 17.51 1.07
CA GLY A 163 -14.58 16.83 1.68
C GLY A 163 -14.27 15.44 2.26
N TYR A 164 -13.00 15.05 2.37
CA TYR A 164 -12.64 13.77 2.97
C TYR A 164 -12.53 13.85 4.49
N GLU A 165 -13.09 12.88 5.17
CA GLU A 165 -12.69 12.49 6.52
C GLU A 165 -11.38 11.72 6.44
N VAL A 166 -10.36 12.10 7.25
CA VAL A 166 -9.01 11.53 7.13
C VAL A 166 -8.52 11.07 8.49
N GLU A 167 -8.18 9.79 8.58
CA GLU A 167 -7.52 9.18 9.72
C GLU A 167 -6.18 8.56 9.35
N CYS A 168 -5.29 8.46 10.35
CA CYS A 168 -3.97 7.85 10.20
C CYS A 168 -3.73 6.86 11.32
N LYS A 169 -3.22 5.67 11.00
CA LYS A 169 -2.88 4.65 11.98
C LYS A 169 -1.61 3.89 11.60
N GLU A 170 -0.77 3.65 12.58
CA GLU A 170 0.36 2.73 12.42
C GLU A 170 -0.09 1.31 12.73
N LEU A 171 0.14 0.40 11.78
CA LEU A 171 -0.18 -1.00 11.93
C LEU A 171 1.08 -1.84 11.79
N ARG A 172 1.13 -2.93 12.55
CA ARG A 172 2.22 -3.89 12.50
C ARG A 172 1.73 -5.17 11.83
N ALA A 173 2.45 -5.65 10.84
CA ALA A 173 2.02 -6.75 10.01
C ALA A 173 1.79 -8.07 10.78
N CYS A 174 2.65 -8.39 11.77
CA CYS A 174 2.47 -9.62 12.56
C CYS A 174 1.21 -9.60 13.45
N ASP A 175 0.67 -8.44 13.79
CA ASP A 175 -0.58 -8.33 14.54
C ASP A 175 -1.80 -8.80 13.73
N PHE A 176 -1.61 -9.03 12.42
CA PHE A 176 -2.63 -9.48 11.47
C PHE A 176 -2.23 -10.80 10.76
N GLY A 177 -1.25 -11.53 11.29
CA GLY A 177 -0.85 -12.85 10.82
C GLY A 177 0.26 -12.90 9.78
N ALA A 178 0.81 -11.76 9.35
CA ALA A 178 1.99 -11.76 8.50
C ALA A 178 3.26 -12.07 9.33
N PRO A 179 4.22 -12.86 8.79
CA PRO A 179 5.41 -13.29 9.54
C PRO A 179 6.51 -12.21 9.55
N THR A 180 6.14 -10.97 9.86
CA THR A 180 7.07 -9.85 9.91
C THR A 180 6.63 -8.80 10.92
N ILE A 181 7.61 -8.24 11.65
CA ILE A 181 7.40 -7.13 12.59
C ILE A 181 7.32 -5.76 11.89
N ARG A 182 7.22 -5.75 10.56
CA ARG A 182 7.14 -4.55 9.75
C ARG A 182 6.00 -3.65 10.21
N ARG A 183 6.30 -2.37 10.44
CA ARG A 183 5.32 -1.34 10.76
C ARG A 183 5.16 -0.41 9.57
N ARG A 184 3.92 0.01 9.34
CA ARG A 184 3.60 0.99 8.31
C ARG A 184 2.53 1.95 8.81
N LEU A 185 2.64 3.17 8.35
CA LEU A 185 1.59 4.16 8.45
C LEU A 185 0.58 3.90 7.35
N PHE A 186 -0.67 3.79 7.74
CA PHE A 186 -1.80 3.81 6.83
C PHE A 186 -2.55 5.13 7.01
N VAL A 187 -2.92 5.75 5.90
CA VAL A 187 -3.83 6.88 5.86
C VAL A 187 -5.07 6.42 5.12
N VAL A 188 -6.21 6.56 5.75
CA VAL A 188 -7.51 6.31 5.12
C VAL A 188 -8.27 7.61 5.04
N ALA A 189 -8.81 7.91 3.85
CA ALA A 189 -9.63 9.07 3.61
C ALA A 189 -10.95 8.64 2.95
N ARG A 190 -12.11 9.13 3.44
CA ARG A 190 -13.45 8.81 2.93
C ARG A 190 -14.25 10.08 2.72
N CYS A 191 -15.03 10.12 1.63
CA CYS A 191 -15.95 11.23 1.33
C CYS A 191 -17.41 10.80 1.23
N ASP A 192 -17.74 9.57 1.66
CA ASP A 192 -19.10 8.99 1.60
C ASP A 192 -19.88 9.11 2.92
N GLY A 193 -19.37 9.85 3.90
CA GLY A 193 -20.01 10.05 5.20
C GLY A 193 -20.02 8.83 6.11
N GLN A 194 -19.40 7.71 5.70
CA GLN A 194 -19.30 6.51 6.54
C GLN A 194 -18.05 6.59 7.44
N PRO A 195 -18.13 6.08 8.69
CA PRO A 195 -17.01 6.10 9.60
C PRO A 195 -15.84 5.22 9.09
N ILE A 196 -14.61 5.67 9.36
CA ILE A 196 -13.41 4.87 9.11
C ILE A 196 -13.30 3.80 10.21
N GLN A 197 -13.32 2.53 9.80
CA GLN A 197 -13.17 1.41 10.71
C GLN A 197 -11.79 0.77 10.54
N TRP A 198 -11.05 0.69 11.64
CA TRP A 198 -9.74 0.06 11.65
C TRP A 198 -9.85 -1.41 12.06
N PRO A 199 -9.13 -2.32 11.39
CA PRO A 199 -9.15 -3.73 11.77
C PRO A 199 -8.58 -3.92 13.17
N ALA A 200 -9.21 -4.79 13.96
CA ALA A 200 -8.67 -5.23 15.23
C ALA A 200 -7.55 -6.26 15.02
N PRO A 201 -6.47 -6.22 15.81
CA PRO A 201 -5.45 -7.26 15.78
C PRO A 201 -6.03 -8.65 15.99
N THR A 202 -5.65 -9.59 15.14
CA THR A 202 -6.01 -11.01 15.25
C THR A 202 -4.91 -11.84 15.90
N HIS A 203 -3.68 -11.34 15.89
CA HIS A 203 -2.49 -12.01 16.41
C HIS A 203 -1.77 -11.14 17.43
N GLY A 204 -0.96 -11.75 18.31
CA GLY A 204 -0.21 -11.05 19.33
C GLY A 204 1.11 -11.73 19.69
N ASP A 205 1.99 -11.02 20.41
CA ASP A 205 3.25 -11.56 20.89
C ASP A 205 2.97 -12.70 21.89
N PRO A 206 3.40 -13.96 21.60
CA PRO A 206 3.11 -15.10 22.48
C PRO A 206 3.73 -14.97 23.89
N ARG A 207 4.72 -14.09 24.05
CA ARG A 207 5.38 -13.84 25.34
C ARG A 207 4.56 -12.90 26.23
N ARG A 208 3.53 -12.21 25.72
CA ARG A 208 2.71 -11.27 26.47
C ARG A 208 1.47 -11.95 27.03
N LEU A 209 1.20 -11.72 28.33
CA LEU A 209 0.00 -12.23 28.99
C LEU A 209 -1.29 -11.70 28.34
N GLU A 210 -1.27 -10.46 27.87
CA GLU A 210 -2.39 -9.82 27.16
C GLU A 210 -2.83 -10.59 25.92
N THR A 211 -1.90 -11.23 25.20
CA THR A 211 -2.20 -12.04 24.01
C THR A 211 -3.13 -13.19 24.37
N LYS A 212 -2.85 -13.88 25.49
CA LYS A 212 -3.68 -14.99 25.99
C LYS A 212 -5.02 -14.48 26.52
N ALA A 213 -5.00 -13.41 27.30
CA ALA A 213 -6.19 -12.82 27.91
C ALA A 213 -7.20 -12.33 26.85
N ARG A 214 -6.72 -11.83 25.71
CA ARG A 214 -7.55 -11.37 24.59
C ARG A 214 -7.89 -12.46 23.57
N GLY A 215 -7.44 -13.71 23.78
CA GLY A 215 -7.67 -14.81 22.85
C GLY A 215 -7.03 -14.61 21.48
N LEU A 216 -5.94 -13.82 21.39
CA LEU A 216 -5.24 -13.57 20.13
C LEU A 216 -4.42 -14.80 19.72
N ILE A 217 -4.37 -15.05 18.43
CA ILE A 217 -3.50 -16.08 17.84
C ILE A 217 -2.03 -15.65 18.02
N PRO A 218 -1.12 -16.54 18.41
CA PRO A 218 0.30 -16.21 18.46
C PRO A 218 0.85 -15.71 17.14
N TRP A 219 1.81 -14.77 17.18
CA TRP A 219 2.54 -14.35 15.96
C TRP A 219 3.15 -15.56 15.26
N ARG A 220 3.03 -15.59 13.96
CA ARG A 220 3.52 -16.66 13.10
C ARG A 220 4.95 -16.39 12.67
N SER A 221 5.75 -17.46 12.56
CA SER A 221 7.06 -17.42 11.91
C SER A 221 6.93 -17.47 10.39
N ALA A 222 8.00 -17.08 9.68
CA ALA A 222 8.03 -17.21 8.22
C ALA A 222 7.87 -18.69 7.77
N ALA A 223 8.46 -19.61 8.53
CA ALA A 223 8.37 -21.05 8.24
C ALA A 223 6.94 -21.58 8.30
N GLU A 224 6.09 -21.07 9.20
CA GLU A 224 4.68 -21.45 9.31
C GLU A 224 3.78 -20.84 8.23
N CYS A 225 4.27 -19.81 7.53
CA CYS A 225 3.52 -19.10 6.50
C CYS A 225 3.88 -19.51 5.07
N ILE A 226 4.98 -20.25 4.89
CA ILE A 226 5.43 -20.76 3.59
C ILE A 226 4.87 -22.17 3.42
N ASP A 227 4.19 -22.38 2.30
CA ASP A 227 3.82 -23.74 1.89
C ASP A 227 5.01 -24.38 1.15
N TRP A 228 5.76 -25.19 1.88
CA TRP A 228 6.92 -25.92 1.36
C TRP A 228 6.57 -27.08 0.43
N THR A 229 5.28 -27.44 0.32
CA THR A 229 4.82 -28.52 -0.57
C THR A 229 4.55 -28.02 -1.99
N LEU A 230 4.39 -26.71 -2.18
CA LEU A 230 4.21 -26.14 -3.51
C LEU A 230 5.50 -26.30 -4.32
N PRO A 231 5.42 -26.81 -5.56
CA PRO A 231 6.57 -26.88 -6.44
C PRO A 231 7.12 -25.46 -6.64
N THR A 232 8.44 -25.35 -6.68
CA THR A 232 9.10 -24.09 -7.02
C THR A 232 8.47 -23.55 -8.30
N PRO A 233 7.85 -22.35 -8.29
CA PRO A 233 7.08 -21.90 -9.44
C PRO A 233 7.95 -21.92 -10.70
N SER A 234 7.39 -22.38 -11.81
CA SER A 234 8.01 -22.37 -13.14
C SER A 234 8.51 -20.98 -13.59
N ILE A 235 8.12 -19.93 -12.88
CA ILE A 235 8.67 -18.58 -12.96
C ILE A 235 10.19 -18.57 -12.80
N PHE A 236 10.76 -19.37 -11.88
CA PHE A 236 12.21 -19.46 -11.72
C PHE A 236 12.87 -20.18 -12.90
N GLU A 237 12.20 -21.13 -13.53
CA GLU A 237 12.71 -21.79 -14.72
C GLU A 237 12.64 -20.90 -15.96
N ARG A 238 11.59 -20.09 -16.12
CA ARG A 238 11.48 -19.08 -17.20
C ARG A 238 12.43 -17.89 -16.99
N ALA A 239 12.79 -17.58 -15.76
CA ALA A 239 13.72 -16.49 -15.42
C ALA A 239 15.20 -16.94 -15.43
N ARG A 240 15.51 -18.20 -15.68
CA ARG A 240 16.90 -18.71 -15.76
C ARG A 240 17.85 -17.92 -16.68
N PRO A 241 17.38 -17.28 -17.79
CA PRO A 241 18.26 -16.45 -18.62
C PRO A 241 18.51 -15.04 -18.06
N LEU A 242 17.80 -14.62 -17.01
CA LEU A 242 17.96 -13.28 -16.43
C LEU A 242 19.18 -13.28 -15.48
N ALA A 243 19.96 -12.18 -15.54
CA ALA A 243 21.15 -12.00 -14.70
C ALA A 243 20.80 -12.15 -13.20
N ASP A 244 21.74 -12.72 -12.40
CA ASP A 244 21.59 -12.96 -10.95
C ASP A 244 21.05 -11.79 -10.13
N ALA A 245 21.34 -10.55 -10.55
CA ALA A 245 20.82 -9.35 -9.88
C ALA A 245 19.30 -9.21 -10.05
N THR A 246 18.77 -9.53 -11.22
CA THR A 246 17.34 -9.49 -11.53
C THR A 246 16.60 -10.60 -10.79
N LEU A 247 17.18 -11.82 -10.73
CA LEU A 247 16.63 -12.93 -9.95
C LEU A 247 16.56 -12.63 -8.46
N ARG A 248 17.59 -12.01 -7.89
CA ARG A 248 17.59 -11.56 -6.50
C ARG A 248 16.55 -10.46 -6.24
N ARG A 249 16.29 -9.60 -7.22
CA ARG A 249 15.27 -8.56 -7.16
C ARG A 249 13.87 -9.13 -7.27
N ILE A 250 13.66 -10.10 -8.19
CA ILE A 250 12.41 -10.87 -8.33
C ILE A 250 12.13 -11.69 -7.06
N ALA A 251 13.12 -12.43 -6.54
CA ALA A 251 12.97 -13.21 -5.31
C ALA A 251 12.62 -12.31 -4.11
N ARG A 252 13.24 -11.14 -3.96
CA ARG A 252 12.86 -10.14 -2.95
C ARG A 252 11.45 -9.60 -3.17
N GLY A 253 11.05 -9.40 -4.41
CA GLY A 253 9.68 -9.01 -4.79
C GLY A 253 8.67 -10.10 -4.44
N ILE A 254 8.96 -11.36 -4.75
CA ILE A 254 8.11 -12.51 -4.43
C ILE A 254 7.98 -12.71 -2.90
N VAL A 255 9.08 -12.65 -2.16
CA VAL A 255 9.06 -12.74 -0.68
C VAL A 255 8.26 -11.57 -0.10
N LYS A 256 8.44 -10.36 -0.60
CA LYS A 256 7.64 -9.20 -0.24
C LYS A 256 6.16 -9.44 -0.55
N TYR A 257 5.86 -9.96 -1.73
CA TYR A 257 4.51 -10.29 -2.18
C TYR A 257 3.85 -11.37 -1.31
N VAL A 258 4.51 -12.49 -1.05
CA VAL A 258 3.98 -13.59 -0.20
C VAL A 258 3.72 -13.11 1.24
N ILE A 259 4.57 -12.22 1.75
CA ILE A 259 4.43 -11.64 3.09
C ILE A 259 3.31 -10.59 3.12
N GLU A 260 3.15 -9.77 2.08
CA GLU A 260 2.14 -8.72 1.99
C GLU A 260 0.76 -9.25 1.58
N ALA A 261 0.68 -10.25 0.71
CA ALA A 261 -0.56 -10.83 0.20
C ALA A 261 -1.42 -11.54 1.27
N ARG A 262 -0.83 -11.94 2.38
CA ARG A 262 -1.56 -12.56 3.50
C ARG A 262 -2.01 -11.54 4.56
N GLN A 263 -1.98 -10.26 4.27
CA GLN A 263 -2.44 -9.23 5.21
C GLN A 263 -3.94 -8.97 5.04
N PRO A 264 -4.78 -9.33 6.01
CA PRO A 264 -6.23 -9.08 5.94
C PRO A 264 -6.58 -7.61 6.26
N PHE A 265 -5.76 -6.65 5.81
CA PHE A 265 -5.91 -5.25 6.18
C PHE A 265 -7.15 -4.57 5.61
N LEU A 266 -7.78 -5.15 4.58
CA LEU A 266 -8.90 -4.53 3.89
C LEU A 266 -10.26 -5.17 4.22
N VAL A 267 -10.29 -6.19 5.06
CA VAL A 267 -11.52 -6.92 5.39
C VAL A 267 -12.51 -6.08 6.21
N SER A 268 -12.08 -4.91 6.72
CA SER A 268 -12.87 -4.04 7.59
C SER A 268 -12.96 -2.58 7.11
N LEU A 269 -12.57 -2.27 5.88
CA LEU A 269 -12.71 -0.92 5.32
C LEU A 269 -14.08 -0.70 4.69
#